data_90be4746f2539aadd604228d280c236c
#
_entry.id   90be4746f2539aadd604228d280c236c
#
_cell.length_a   1.000
_cell.length_b   1.000
_cell.length_c   1.000
_cell.angle_alpha   90.00
_cell.angle_beta   90.00
_cell.angle_gamma   90.00
#
_symmetry.space_group_name_H-M   'P 1'
#
loop_
_entity.id
_entity.type
_entity.pdbx_description
1 polymer ?
#
loop_
_entity_poly.entity_id
_entity_poly.type
_entity_poly.pdbx_seq_one_letter_code
_entity_poly.pdbx_strand_id
1 'polypeptide(L)'
;MKTVLEYVWLDANEKLRSKVKVAEGNISSLEEVPVWSYDGSSTDQAPGDHSDVTLTPVKLYPNPFLFDALLVMCSTEKREAITFEDSDGYWFGFEQEYFITNGTGKPLGWENGEPGPQGPYYCGIGASKVAGRDVVSDHMTKCIEANIDITGTNAEVALGQWEYQVFSKGAKNAGDDLWMSRYILERVAEEHNCDINIEPKPIKGDWNGSGMHTNFSTDSMRNDASKGIYDNILNKLEQNHTAHINVYGQDNDQRLTGLHETASIDQFSYGEGDRGASVRIPPQTVESNYTTGYLEDRRPASNANPYDITKVIIDTII
;
A
#
# COMPACT_ATOMS: atom_id res chain seq x y z
N MET A 1 -12.32 -14.63 -31.04
CA MET A 1 -11.75 -13.46 -30.35
C MET A 1 -10.82 -13.98 -29.28
N LYS A 2 -9.78 -13.24 -28.93
CA LYS A 2 -8.84 -13.64 -27.88
C LYS A 2 -8.74 -12.51 -26.84
N THR A 3 -8.62 -12.87 -25.58
CA THR A 3 -8.40 -11.91 -24.48
C THR A 3 -7.02 -12.16 -23.89
N VAL A 4 -6.26 -11.10 -23.67
CA VAL A 4 -4.96 -11.15 -22.98
C VAL A 4 -5.21 -10.99 -21.49
N LEU A 5 -4.71 -11.94 -20.70
CA LEU A 5 -4.84 -11.98 -19.25
C LEU A 5 -3.44 -11.95 -18.63
N GLU A 6 -3.13 -10.96 -17.85
CA GLU A 6 -1.88 -10.83 -17.12
C GLU A 6 -2.11 -11.15 -15.65
N TYR A 7 -1.72 -12.36 -15.23
CA TYR A 7 -1.86 -12.83 -13.86
C TYR A 7 -0.77 -12.23 -12.99
N VAL A 8 -1.17 -11.66 -11.88
CA VAL A 8 -0.29 -11.00 -10.90
C VAL A 8 -0.43 -11.72 -9.56
N TRP A 9 0.69 -12.09 -8.94
CA TRP A 9 0.72 -12.76 -7.64
C TRP A 9 1.93 -12.35 -6.82
N LEU A 10 1.99 -12.81 -5.57
CA LEU A 10 3.11 -12.62 -4.66
C LEU A 10 3.90 -13.91 -4.50
N ASP A 11 5.23 -13.83 -4.59
CA ASP A 11 6.11 -14.96 -4.29
C ASP A 11 6.27 -15.18 -2.76
N ALA A 12 7.11 -16.15 -2.36
CA ALA A 12 7.36 -16.47 -0.96
C ALA A 12 7.93 -15.29 -0.13
N ASN A 13 8.56 -14.33 -0.79
CA ASN A 13 9.15 -13.14 -0.18
C ASN A 13 8.27 -11.88 -0.36
N GLU A 14 7.00 -12.08 -0.68
CA GLU A 14 6.02 -11.02 -0.96
C GLU A 14 6.46 -10.08 -2.10
N LYS A 15 7.23 -10.59 -3.07
CA LYS A 15 7.58 -9.85 -4.28
C LYS A 15 6.55 -10.11 -5.36
N LEU A 16 6.19 -9.06 -6.07
CA LEU A 16 5.27 -9.13 -7.20
C LEU A 16 5.86 -9.94 -8.35
N ARG A 17 5.03 -10.79 -8.93
CA ARG A 17 5.32 -11.58 -10.11
C ARG A 17 4.17 -11.47 -11.09
N SER A 18 4.47 -11.58 -12.38
CA SER A 18 3.42 -11.64 -13.40
C SER A 18 3.72 -12.65 -14.51
N LYS A 19 2.64 -13.07 -15.19
CA LYS A 19 2.69 -14.03 -16.27
C LYS A 19 1.48 -13.82 -17.18
N VAL A 20 1.70 -13.78 -18.50
CA VAL A 20 0.64 -13.47 -19.46
C VAL A 20 0.10 -14.75 -20.10
N LYS A 21 -1.23 -14.85 -20.19
CA LYS A 21 -1.98 -15.87 -20.92
C LYS A 21 -2.82 -15.24 -22.01
N VAL A 22 -2.84 -15.85 -23.19
CA VAL A 22 -3.81 -15.52 -24.25
C VAL A 22 -4.91 -16.57 -24.22
N ALA A 23 -6.08 -16.16 -23.77
CA ALA A 23 -7.25 -17.02 -23.67
C ALA A 23 -8.14 -16.89 -24.90
N GLU A 24 -8.85 -17.98 -25.26
CA GLU A 24 -9.88 -17.94 -26.32
C GLU A 24 -11.19 -17.35 -25.76
N GLY A 25 -11.88 -16.56 -26.56
CA GLY A 25 -13.12 -15.89 -26.19
C GLY A 25 -12.94 -14.44 -25.77
N ASN A 26 -14.06 -13.80 -25.45
CA ASN A 26 -14.11 -12.48 -24.82
C ASN A 26 -14.38 -12.68 -23.34
N ILE A 27 -13.36 -12.49 -22.50
CA ILE A 27 -13.43 -12.62 -21.05
C ILE A 27 -13.72 -11.25 -20.47
N SER A 28 -14.80 -11.14 -19.70
CA SER A 28 -15.31 -9.89 -19.14
C SER A 28 -15.68 -9.96 -17.65
N SER A 29 -15.71 -11.18 -17.08
CA SER A 29 -16.00 -11.39 -15.66
C SER A 29 -14.99 -12.33 -15.02
N LEU A 30 -14.90 -12.29 -13.69
CA LEU A 30 -13.95 -13.10 -12.91
C LEU A 30 -14.20 -14.61 -13.09
N GLU A 31 -15.47 -15.00 -13.19
CA GLU A 31 -15.89 -16.39 -13.33
C GLU A 31 -15.45 -17.02 -14.67
N GLU A 32 -15.21 -16.19 -15.67
CA GLU A 32 -14.74 -16.62 -17.00
C GLU A 32 -13.21 -16.78 -17.05
N VAL A 33 -12.49 -16.26 -16.05
CA VAL A 33 -11.02 -16.29 -16.02
C VAL A 33 -10.54 -17.70 -15.67
N PRO A 34 -9.76 -18.37 -16.54
CA PRO A 34 -9.27 -19.69 -16.23
C PRO A 34 -8.28 -19.68 -15.06
N VAL A 35 -8.40 -20.64 -14.16
CA VAL A 35 -7.34 -20.97 -13.21
C VAL A 35 -6.10 -21.37 -13.99
N TRP A 36 -4.92 -20.96 -13.50
CA TRP A 36 -3.64 -21.26 -14.14
C TRP A 36 -2.61 -21.73 -13.11
N SER A 37 -1.39 -22.01 -13.53
CA SER A 37 -0.29 -22.41 -12.66
C SER A 37 1.04 -21.77 -13.08
N TYR A 38 2.00 -21.83 -12.17
CA TYR A 38 3.38 -21.42 -12.41
C TYR A 38 4.35 -22.37 -11.68
N ASP A 39 5.63 -22.30 -12.05
CA ASP A 39 6.69 -23.05 -11.38
C ASP A 39 7.06 -22.37 -10.04
N GLY A 40 6.53 -22.90 -8.95
CA GLY A 40 6.80 -22.41 -7.60
C GLY A 40 8.23 -22.65 -7.13
N SER A 41 8.99 -23.55 -7.76
CA SER A 41 10.40 -23.76 -7.42
C SER A 41 11.28 -22.56 -7.83
N SER A 42 10.84 -21.80 -8.83
CA SER A 42 11.52 -20.58 -9.28
C SER A 42 11.15 -19.34 -8.45
N THR A 43 10.26 -19.49 -7.46
CA THR A 43 9.75 -18.40 -6.61
C THR A 43 9.77 -18.74 -5.11
N ASP A 44 10.53 -19.78 -4.74
CA ASP A 44 10.69 -20.30 -3.36
C ASP A 44 9.36 -20.76 -2.71
N GLN A 45 8.34 -21.15 -3.51
CA GLN A 45 7.01 -21.51 -3.04
C GLN A 45 6.71 -23.02 -3.13
N ALA A 46 7.55 -23.81 -3.79
CA ALA A 46 7.39 -25.26 -3.90
C ALA A 46 8.72 -25.97 -4.15
N PRO A 47 8.85 -27.27 -3.80
CA PRO A 47 10.01 -28.07 -4.18
C PRO A 47 10.00 -28.41 -5.67
N GLY A 48 11.19 -28.65 -6.25
CA GLY A 48 11.35 -28.84 -7.70
C GLY A 48 10.68 -30.09 -8.29
N ASP A 49 10.38 -31.08 -7.48
CA ASP A 49 9.72 -32.33 -7.88
C ASP A 49 8.16 -32.25 -7.84
N HIS A 50 7.61 -31.21 -7.19
CA HIS A 50 6.18 -30.88 -7.14
C HIS A 50 6.01 -29.37 -7.20
N SER A 51 6.43 -28.77 -8.32
CA SER A 51 6.63 -27.33 -8.43
C SER A 51 5.40 -26.54 -8.90
N ASP A 52 4.38 -27.20 -9.44
CA ASP A 52 3.19 -26.50 -9.94
C ASP A 52 2.37 -25.88 -8.79
N VAL A 53 2.33 -24.55 -8.74
CA VAL A 53 1.51 -23.76 -7.82
C VAL A 53 0.35 -23.13 -8.60
N THR A 54 -0.84 -23.20 -8.03
CA THR A 54 -2.08 -22.71 -8.66
C THR A 54 -2.20 -21.20 -8.51
N LEU A 55 -2.56 -20.53 -9.60
CA LEU A 55 -3.01 -19.14 -9.65
C LEU A 55 -4.54 -19.11 -9.66
N THR A 56 -5.13 -18.74 -8.55
CA THR A 56 -6.57 -18.58 -8.40
C THR A 56 -6.96 -17.11 -8.56
N PRO A 57 -7.69 -16.74 -9.64
CA PRO A 57 -8.13 -15.36 -9.85
C PRO A 57 -9.07 -14.89 -8.72
N VAL A 58 -8.88 -13.65 -8.24
CA VAL A 58 -9.71 -13.07 -7.17
C VAL A 58 -10.24 -11.69 -7.49
N LYS A 59 -9.59 -10.94 -8.38
CA LYS A 59 -10.06 -9.64 -8.84
C LYS A 59 -9.54 -9.31 -10.24
N LEU A 60 -10.33 -8.59 -11.02
CA LEU A 60 -10.01 -8.14 -12.38
C LEU A 60 -9.88 -6.64 -12.44
N TYR A 61 -8.94 -6.19 -13.26
CA TYR A 61 -8.73 -4.78 -13.58
C TYR A 61 -8.54 -4.63 -15.10
N PRO A 62 -9.01 -3.54 -15.73
CA PRO A 62 -8.55 -3.18 -17.07
C PRO A 62 -7.02 -3.08 -17.08
N ASN A 63 -6.37 -3.59 -18.11
CA ASN A 63 -4.91 -3.50 -18.21
C ASN A 63 -4.52 -2.15 -18.83
N PRO A 64 -3.85 -1.23 -18.10
CA PRO A 64 -3.50 0.09 -18.62
C PRO A 64 -2.26 0.08 -19.54
N PHE A 65 -1.64 -1.08 -19.73
CA PHE A 65 -0.45 -1.25 -20.57
C PHE A 65 -0.77 -1.88 -21.95
N LEU A 66 -1.88 -2.60 -22.05
CA LEU A 66 -2.28 -3.36 -23.23
C LEU A 66 -3.76 -3.15 -23.54
N PHE A 67 -4.05 -2.81 -24.79
CA PHE A 67 -5.42 -2.65 -25.26
C PHE A 67 -6.18 -3.99 -25.23
N ASP A 68 -7.45 -3.97 -24.84
CA ASP A 68 -8.33 -5.16 -24.71
C ASP A 68 -7.73 -6.29 -23.85
N ALA A 69 -7.00 -5.93 -22.80
CA ALA A 69 -6.38 -6.86 -21.88
C ALA A 69 -6.84 -6.63 -20.43
N LEU A 70 -6.66 -7.63 -19.58
CA LEU A 70 -7.02 -7.57 -18.17
C LEU A 70 -5.81 -7.90 -17.29
N LEU A 71 -5.65 -7.20 -16.18
CA LEU A 71 -4.83 -7.62 -15.05
C LEU A 71 -5.67 -8.50 -14.13
N VAL A 72 -5.11 -9.62 -13.71
CA VAL A 72 -5.77 -10.64 -12.90
C VAL A 72 -5.03 -10.75 -11.57
N MET A 73 -5.57 -10.18 -10.51
CA MET A 73 -5.03 -10.41 -9.16
C MET A 73 -5.34 -11.85 -8.73
N CYS A 74 -4.32 -12.54 -8.21
CA CYS A 74 -4.42 -13.90 -7.74
C CYS A 74 -4.43 -13.98 -6.22
N SER A 75 -5.11 -15.01 -5.69
CA SER A 75 -5.22 -15.26 -4.26
C SER A 75 -3.86 -15.51 -3.60
N THR A 76 -3.76 -15.10 -2.33
CA THR A 76 -2.64 -15.39 -1.45
C THR A 76 -3.15 -15.95 -0.12
N GLU A 77 -2.30 -16.66 0.62
CA GLU A 77 -2.66 -17.17 1.96
C GLU A 77 -3.12 -16.04 2.90
N LYS A 78 -2.44 -14.89 2.85
CA LYS A 78 -2.78 -13.72 3.68
C LYS A 78 -4.14 -13.13 3.31
N ARG A 79 -4.46 -13.07 2.03
CA ARG A 79 -5.78 -12.65 1.57
C ARG A 79 -6.88 -13.59 2.07
N GLU A 80 -6.67 -14.89 1.93
CA GLU A 80 -7.63 -15.91 2.37
C GLU A 80 -7.76 -16.00 3.91
N ALA A 81 -6.74 -15.57 4.65
CA ALA A 81 -6.82 -15.45 6.11
C ALA A 81 -7.79 -14.34 6.59
N ILE A 82 -8.21 -13.44 5.71
CA ILE A 82 -9.25 -12.45 6.00
C ILE A 82 -10.61 -13.13 5.88
N THR A 83 -11.31 -13.28 6.99
CA THR A 83 -12.64 -13.91 7.06
C THR A 83 -13.79 -12.91 7.00
N PHE A 84 -13.49 -11.63 7.05
CA PHE A 84 -14.48 -10.55 6.97
C PHE A 84 -14.90 -10.33 5.53
N GLU A 85 -16.20 -10.15 5.32
CA GLU A 85 -16.73 -9.82 4.01
C GLU A 85 -16.49 -8.33 3.69
N ASP A 86 -16.29 -8.01 2.42
CA ASP A 86 -16.08 -6.63 2.00
C ASP A 86 -17.31 -5.73 2.24
N SER A 87 -18.49 -6.36 2.42
CA SER A 87 -19.73 -5.68 2.80
C SER A 87 -19.86 -5.33 4.28
N ASP A 88 -18.94 -5.79 5.15
CA ASP A 88 -19.03 -5.59 6.61
C ASP A 88 -18.78 -4.13 7.06
N GLY A 89 -18.68 -3.22 6.12
CA GLY A 89 -18.66 -1.78 6.36
C GLY A 89 -17.31 -1.20 6.78
N TYR A 90 -16.22 -1.93 6.62
CA TYR A 90 -14.88 -1.41 6.85
C TYR A 90 -14.36 -0.68 5.61
N TRP A 91 -13.87 0.54 5.79
CA TRP A 91 -13.23 1.34 4.73
C TRP A 91 -11.78 1.60 5.09
N PHE A 92 -10.91 1.54 4.06
CA PHE A 92 -9.48 1.77 4.21
C PHE A 92 -8.98 2.78 3.17
N GLY A 93 -8.04 3.62 3.62
CA GLY A 93 -7.27 4.51 2.75
C GLY A 93 -5.80 4.35 3.09
N PHE A 94 -4.99 3.92 2.14
CA PHE A 94 -3.55 3.78 2.30
C PHE A 94 -2.83 4.99 1.73
N GLU A 95 -1.86 5.51 2.47
CA GLU A 95 -0.91 6.55 2.05
C GLU A 95 0.45 5.86 1.85
N GLN A 96 0.69 5.40 0.61
CA GLN A 96 1.88 4.64 0.27
C GLN A 96 3.03 5.57 -0.08
N GLU A 97 4.02 5.65 0.78
CA GLU A 97 5.28 6.32 0.51
C GLU A 97 6.28 5.38 -0.18
N TYR A 98 7.14 5.95 -1.03
CA TYR A 98 8.17 5.21 -1.75
C TYR A 98 9.25 6.14 -2.29
N PHE A 99 10.44 5.60 -2.57
CA PHE A 99 11.47 6.30 -3.33
C PHE A 99 11.50 5.79 -4.77
N ILE A 100 11.69 6.70 -5.71
CA ILE A 100 12.06 6.35 -7.07
C ILE A 100 13.59 6.39 -7.13
N THR A 101 14.20 5.27 -7.55
CA THR A 101 15.65 5.12 -7.61
C THR A 101 16.11 4.83 -9.03
N ASN A 102 17.35 5.15 -9.33
CA ASN A 102 17.99 4.73 -10.57
C ASN A 102 18.53 3.29 -10.45
N GLY A 103 18.99 2.71 -11.56
CA GLY A 103 19.51 1.34 -11.61
C GLY A 103 20.73 1.05 -10.73
N THR A 104 21.20 2.01 -9.93
CA THR A 104 22.23 1.84 -8.89
C THR A 104 21.64 1.90 -7.48
N GLY A 105 20.31 2.00 -7.35
CA GLY A 105 19.60 2.13 -6.08
C GLY A 105 19.65 3.54 -5.46
N LYS A 106 20.17 4.54 -6.18
CA LYS A 106 20.27 5.91 -5.69
C LYS A 106 18.97 6.67 -6.00
N PRO A 107 18.39 7.44 -5.05
CA PRO A 107 17.19 8.22 -5.32
C PRO A 107 17.37 9.18 -6.50
N LEU A 108 16.33 9.37 -7.29
CA LEU A 108 16.35 10.36 -8.37
C LEU A 108 16.56 11.77 -7.81
N GLY A 109 17.34 12.57 -8.53
CA GLY A 109 17.71 13.92 -8.14
C GLY A 109 18.98 13.99 -7.27
N TRP A 110 19.60 12.83 -6.92
CA TRP A 110 20.81 12.76 -6.10
C TRP A 110 22.10 12.57 -6.93
N GLU A 111 22.05 12.76 -8.25
CA GLU A 111 23.18 12.51 -9.16
C GLU A 111 24.40 13.39 -8.83
N ASN A 112 24.16 14.60 -8.35
CA ASN A 112 25.20 15.59 -8.01
C ASN A 112 25.62 15.57 -6.53
N GLY A 113 25.25 14.54 -5.81
CA GLY A 113 25.55 14.38 -4.39
C GLY A 113 24.29 14.29 -3.53
N GLU A 114 24.50 13.96 -2.27
CA GLU A 114 23.43 13.85 -1.28
C GLU A 114 22.90 15.24 -0.93
N PRO A 115 21.60 15.52 -1.10
CA PRO A 115 21.01 16.79 -0.67
C PRO A 115 20.95 16.87 0.85
N GLY A 116 20.75 18.06 1.39
CA GLY A 116 20.54 18.24 2.84
C GLY A 116 19.22 17.59 3.29
N PRO A 117 19.19 16.94 4.47
CA PRO A 117 17.97 16.33 4.99
C PRO A 117 16.92 17.39 5.33
N GLN A 118 15.65 16.98 5.29
CA GLN A 118 14.50 17.84 5.60
C GLN A 118 14.48 19.15 4.79
N GLY A 119 14.88 19.06 3.52
CA GLY A 119 14.92 20.19 2.60
C GLY A 119 13.52 20.61 2.11
N PRO A 120 13.44 21.60 1.20
CA PRO A 120 12.19 22.14 0.70
C PRO A 120 11.54 21.24 -0.39
N TYR A 121 11.45 19.94 -0.15
CA TYR A 121 11.01 18.95 -1.14
C TYR A 121 9.53 18.57 -1.01
N TYR A 122 8.97 18.62 0.20
CA TYR A 122 7.57 18.30 0.44
C TYR A 122 6.64 19.19 -0.39
N CYS A 123 5.80 18.54 -1.22
CA CYS A 123 4.96 19.22 -2.22
C CYS A 123 5.73 20.18 -3.12
N GLY A 124 7.03 19.93 -3.36
CA GLY A 124 7.95 20.82 -4.05
C GLY A 124 7.62 21.02 -5.52
N ILE A 125 8.00 22.18 -6.05
CA ILE A 125 7.88 22.56 -7.45
C ILE A 125 9.23 23.06 -7.96
N GLY A 126 9.58 22.65 -9.16
CA GLY A 126 10.83 23.03 -9.84
C GLY A 126 11.89 21.93 -9.80
N ALA A 127 12.73 21.88 -10.83
CA ALA A 127 13.66 20.80 -11.09
C ALA A 127 14.72 20.56 -9.99
N SER A 128 14.97 21.55 -9.14
CA SER A 128 15.89 21.43 -8.01
C SER A 128 15.22 20.93 -6.72
N LYS A 129 13.89 20.73 -6.73
CA LYS A 129 13.10 20.40 -5.54
C LYS A 129 12.26 19.12 -5.71
N VAL A 130 12.17 18.60 -6.92
CA VAL A 130 11.36 17.42 -7.22
C VAL A 130 12.01 16.64 -8.37
N ALA A 131 12.01 15.32 -8.26
CA ALA A 131 12.48 14.39 -9.29
C ALA A 131 11.50 13.24 -9.45
N GLY A 132 11.31 12.71 -10.67
CA GLY A 132 10.44 11.57 -10.96
C GLY A 132 8.94 11.90 -11.10
N ARG A 133 8.54 13.16 -11.31
CA ARG A 133 7.12 13.56 -11.45
C ARG A 133 6.42 12.90 -12.64
N ASP A 134 7.13 12.64 -13.71
CA ASP A 134 6.63 11.94 -14.89
C ASP A 134 6.25 10.49 -14.55
N VAL A 135 7.09 9.76 -13.84
CA VAL A 135 6.78 8.42 -13.30
C VAL A 135 5.49 8.45 -12.46
N VAL A 136 5.37 9.41 -11.54
CA VAL A 136 4.21 9.56 -10.65
C VAL A 136 2.93 9.88 -11.43
N SER A 137 3.03 10.76 -12.43
CA SER A 137 1.88 11.14 -13.26
C SER A 137 1.39 9.98 -14.12
N ASP A 138 2.30 9.19 -14.68
CA ASP A 138 1.98 8.01 -15.46
C ASP A 138 1.37 6.92 -14.58
N HIS A 139 1.95 6.67 -13.39
CA HIS A 139 1.39 5.74 -12.41
C HIS A 139 -0.05 6.12 -12.02
N MET A 140 -0.28 7.37 -11.65
CA MET A 140 -1.62 7.86 -11.31
C MET A 140 -2.61 7.65 -12.45
N THR A 141 -2.22 7.99 -13.68
CA THR A 141 -3.06 7.82 -14.87
C THR A 141 -3.42 6.36 -15.10
N LYS A 142 -2.41 5.47 -15.03
CA LYS A 142 -2.60 4.03 -15.24
C LYS A 142 -3.44 3.37 -14.11
N CYS A 143 -3.32 3.83 -12.87
CA CYS A 143 -4.21 3.38 -11.79
C CYS A 143 -5.68 3.79 -12.05
N ILE A 144 -5.92 5.02 -12.52
CA ILE A 144 -7.27 5.48 -12.89
C ILE A 144 -7.82 4.62 -14.05
N GLU A 145 -7.02 4.36 -15.10
CA GLU A 145 -7.39 3.50 -16.23
C GLU A 145 -7.67 2.05 -15.79
N ALA A 146 -7.00 1.55 -14.76
CA ALA A 146 -7.24 0.25 -14.15
C ALA A 146 -8.45 0.23 -13.18
N ASN A 147 -9.19 1.33 -13.03
CA ASN A 147 -10.29 1.49 -12.07
C ASN A 147 -9.87 1.31 -10.60
N ILE A 148 -8.62 1.63 -10.25
CA ILE A 148 -8.17 1.74 -8.87
C ILE A 148 -8.51 3.15 -8.37
N ASP A 149 -9.14 3.24 -7.20
CA ASP A 149 -9.54 4.52 -6.59
C ASP A 149 -8.33 5.22 -5.95
N ILE A 150 -7.42 5.70 -6.82
CA ILE A 150 -6.30 6.55 -6.41
C ILE A 150 -6.83 7.96 -6.14
N THR A 151 -6.63 8.46 -4.92
CA THR A 151 -7.24 9.71 -4.45
C THR A 151 -6.29 10.90 -4.43
N GLY A 152 -5.00 10.67 -4.56
CA GLY A 152 -4.01 11.74 -4.64
C GLY A 152 -2.57 11.26 -4.75
N THR A 153 -1.67 12.22 -5.01
CA THR A 153 -0.22 12.02 -5.01
C THR A 153 0.47 13.29 -4.53
N ASN A 154 1.59 13.17 -3.83
CA ASN A 154 2.44 14.29 -3.46
C ASN A 154 3.92 13.89 -3.39
N ALA A 155 4.79 14.86 -3.63
CA ALA A 155 6.20 14.72 -3.32
C ALA A 155 6.41 14.78 -1.80
N GLU A 156 7.29 13.93 -1.29
CA GLU A 156 7.58 13.79 0.12
C GLU A 156 8.81 14.59 0.57
N VAL A 157 9.18 14.45 1.87
CA VAL A 157 10.20 15.29 2.53
C VAL A 157 11.62 15.03 2.05
N ALA A 158 11.88 13.94 1.33
CA ALA A 158 13.15 13.68 0.69
C ALA A 158 13.05 13.86 -0.83
N LEU A 159 14.12 14.36 -1.46
CA LEU A 159 14.19 14.45 -2.92
C LEU A 159 14.17 13.04 -3.53
N GLY A 160 13.23 12.79 -4.45
CA GLY A 160 13.00 11.47 -5.05
C GLY A 160 12.02 10.58 -4.26
N GLN A 161 11.53 11.07 -3.12
CA GLN A 161 10.47 10.40 -2.35
C GLN A 161 9.10 10.95 -2.74
N TRP A 162 8.14 10.04 -2.86
CA TRP A 162 6.76 10.32 -3.25
C TRP A 162 5.77 9.52 -2.43
N GLU A 163 4.54 9.97 -2.42
CA GLU A 163 3.38 9.30 -1.84
C GLU A 163 2.23 9.26 -2.83
N TYR A 164 1.47 8.18 -2.81
CA TYR A 164 0.14 8.14 -3.42
C TYR A 164 -0.88 7.55 -2.44
N GLN A 165 -2.15 7.92 -2.60
CA GLN A 165 -3.23 7.47 -1.75
C GLN A 165 -4.20 6.60 -2.55
N VAL A 166 -4.57 5.43 -1.98
CA VAL A 166 -5.58 4.51 -2.52
C VAL A 166 -6.68 4.30 -1.50
N PHE A 167 -7.91 4.45 -1.93
CA PHE A 167 -9.10 4.20 -1.11
C PHE A 167 -9.83 2.95 -1.58
N SER A 168 -10.29 2.12 -0.63
CA SER A 168 -11.13 0.96 -0.93
C SER A 168 -12.11 0.66 0.20
N LYS A 169 -13.24 0.06 -0.20
CA LYS A 169 -14.24 -0.48 0.71
C LYS A 169 -14.04 -1.98 0.83
N GLY A 170 -13.95 -2.47 2.06
CA GLY A 170 -13.68 -3.87 2.35
C GLY A 170 -12.19 -4.20 2.51
N ALA A 171 -11.90 -5.17 3.37
CA ALA A 171 -10.53 -5.53 3.74
C ALA A 171 -9.77 -6.22 2.61
N LYS A 172 -10.42 -7.17 1.92
CA LYS A 172 -9.83 -7.89 0.78
C LYS A 172 -9.62 -6.95 -0.40
N ASN A 173 -10.64 -6.15 -0.74
CA ASN A 173 -10.54 -5.16 -1.80
C ASN A 173 -9.40 -4.15 -1.57
N ALA A 174 -9.24 -3.67 -0.33
CA ALA A 174 -8.18 -2.73 0.00
C ALA A 174 -6.78 -3.34 -0.22
N GLY A 175 -6.59 -4.59 0.19
CA GLY A 175 -5.36 -5.33 -0.07
C GLY A 175 -5.11 -5.57 -1.56
N ASP A 176 -6.14 -6.01 -2.30
CA ASP A 176 -6.08 -6.25 -3.74
C ASP A 176 -5.70 -4.97 -4.50
N ASP A 177 -6.35 -3.84 -4.20
CA ASP A 177 -6.13 -2.56 -4.88
C ASP A 177 -4.75 -1.99 -4.58
N LEU A 178 -4.27 -2.09 -3.34
CA LEU A 178 -2.92 -1.63 -3.03
C LEU A 178 -1.85 -2.50 -3.69
N TRP A 179 -1.98 -3.83 -3.68
CA TRP A 179 -1.04 -4.69 -4.39
C TRP A 179 -1.04 -4.46 -5.88
N MET A 180 -2.22 -4.26 -6.49
CA MET A 180 -2.30 -3.96 -7.91
C MET A 180 -1.73 -2.57 -8.23
N SER A 181 -1.94 -1.56 -7.38
CA SER A 181 -1.33 -0.24 -7.56
C SER A 181 0.20 -0.30 -7.46
N ARG A 182 0.76 -1.09 -6.53
CA ARG A 182 2.21 -1.36 -6.46
C ARG A 182 2.72 -2.05 -7.72
N TYR A 183 1.97 -3.01 -8.26
CA TYR A 183 2.31 -3.67 -9.52
C TYR A 183 2.37 -2.68 -10.69
N ILE A 184 1.37 -1.82 -10.80
CA ILE A 184 1.34 -0.78 -11.84
C ILE A 184 2.51 0.20 -11.66
N LEU A 185 2.86 0.56 -10.40
CA LEU A 185 4.00 1.44 -10.11
C LEU A 185 5.33 0.83 -10.58
N GLU A 186 5.58 -0.45 -10.28
CA GLU A 186 6.77 -1.15 -10.74
C GLU A 186 6.84 -1.23 -12.27
N ARG A 187 5.71 -1.50 -12.94
CA ARG A 187 5.64 -1.56 -14.40
C ARG A 187 5.87 -0.19 -15.05
N VAL A 188 5.37 0.89 -14.45
CA VAL A 188 5.66 2.26 -14.89
C VAL A 188 7.13 2.59 -14.68
N ALA A 189 7.72 2.20 -13.55
CA ALA A 189 9.14 2.40 -13.30
C ALA A 189 10.02 1.70 -14.35
N GLU A 190 9.67 0.47 -14.78
CA GLU A 190 10.32 -0.22 -15.90
C GLU A 190 10.30 0.63 -17.19
N GLU A 191 9.15 1.23 -17.56
CA GLU A 191 9.02 2.08 -18.74
C GLU A 191 9.92 3.33 -18.68
N HIS A 192 10.17 3.84 -17.46
CA HIS A 192 11.04 5.00 -17.20
C HIS A 192 12.50 4.64 -16.85
N ASN A 193 12.89 3.36 -16.91
CA ASN A 193 14.22 2.87 -16.51
C ASN A 193 14.60 3.26 -15.07
N CYS A 194 13.65 3.15 -14.16
CA CYS A 194 13.79 3.40 -12.73
C CYS A 194 13.40 2.15 -11.94
N ASP A 195 13.74 2.15 -10.64
CA ASP A 195 13.31 1.14 -9.68
C ASP A 195 12.52 1.82 -8.56
N ILE A 196 11.65 1.06 -7.88
CA ILE A 196 10.88 1.53 -6.73
C ILE A 196 11.46 0.92 -5.46
N ASN A 197 11.66 1.75 -4.45
CA ASN A 197 12.10 1.32 -3.13
C ASN A 197 11.03 1.65 -2.09
N ILE A 198 10.45 0.60 -1.49
CA ILE A 198 9.45 0.67 -0.41
C ILE A 198 10.02 0.22 0.95
N GLU A 199 11.34 0.22 1.15
CA GLU A 199 11.91 -0.05 2.46
C GLU A 199 11.51 1.03 3.47
N PRO A 200 11.36 0.69 4.77
CA PRO A 200 10.93 1.67 5.78
C PRO A 200 11.97 2.77 6.04
N LYS A 201 13.25 2.52 5.76
CA LYS A 201 14.34 3.50 5.92
C LYS A 201 15.39 3.34 4.83
N PRO A 202 15.07 3.70 3.56
CA PRO A 202 16.03 3.56 2.45
C PRO A 202 17.27 4.44 2.64
N ILE A 203 17.09 5.64 3.16
CA ILE A 203 18.17 6.60 3.42
C ILE A 203 18.47 6.66 4.91
N LYS A 204 19.68 6.30 5.26
CA LYS A 204 20.14 6.30 6.66
C LYS A 204 20.46 7.73 7.15
N GLY A 205 20.45 7.93 8.46
CA GLY A 205 20.77 9.22 9.08
C GLY A 205 19.53 10.10 9.30
N ASP A 206 19.72 11.41 9.26
CA ASP A 206 18.72 12.44 9.61
C ASP A 206 17.70 12.68 8.48
N TRP A 207 17.02 11.61 8.07
CA TRP A 207 15.98 11.61 7.04
C TRP A 207 14.69 10.96 7.56
N ASN A 208 13.54 11.36 7.02
CA ASN A 208 12.32 10.61 7.21
C ASN A 208 12.45 9.20 6.63
N GLY A 209 11.71 8.26 7.19
CA GLY A 209 11.51 6.95 6.58
C GLY A 209 10.37 6.98 5.57
N SER A 210 9.96 5.80 5.10
CA SER A 210 8.79 5.60 4.27
C SER A 210 7.75 4.76 5.00
N GLY A 211 6.55 5.30 5.15
CA GLY A 211 5.42 4.67 5.79
C GLY A 211 4.34 4.23 4.79
N MET A 212 3.36 3.53 5.33
CA MET A 212 2.09 3.30 4.69
C MET A 212 1.00 3.61 5.72
N HIS A 213 0.79 4.92 5.96
CA HIS A 213 -0.24 5.34 6.90
C HIS A 213 -1.57 4.77 6.45
N THR A 214 -2.30 4.22 7.39
CA THR A 214 -3.55 3.52 7.11
C THR A 214 -4.71 4.24 7.76
N ASN A 215 -5.48 4.93 6.94
CA ASN A 215 -6.76 5.50 7.34
C ASN A 215 -7.80 4.39 7.38
N PHE A 216 -8.59 4.31 8.44
CA PHE A 216 -9.65 3.32 8.54
C PHE A 216 -10.88 3.85 9.25
N SER A 217 -12.04 3.32 8.87
CA SER A 217 -13.30 3.61 9.54
C SER A 217 -14.24 2.40 9.51
N THR A 218 -15.06 2.30 10.54
CA THR A 218 -16.18 1.37 10.60
C THR A 218 -17.48 2.06 10.18
N ASP A 219 -18.53 1.30 9.95
CA ASP A 219 -19.85 1.86 9.69
C ASP A 219 -20.32 2.77 10.84
N SER A 220 -20.11 2.35 12.10
CA SER A 220 -20.44 3.16 13.26
C SER A 220 -19.64 4.46 13.36
N MET A 221 -18.37 4.47 12.95
CA MET A 221 -17.54 5.69 12.93
C MET A 221 -18.03 6.72 11.90
N ARG A 222 -18.69 6.27 10.83
CA ARG A 222 -19.18 7.15 9.77
C ARG A 222 -20.60 7.65 9.98
N ASN A 223 -21.46 6.84 10.58
CA ASN A 223 -22.90 7.07 10.54
C ASN A 223 -23.53 7.38 11.91
N ASP A 224 -22.95 6.93 13.01
CA ASP A 224 -23.58 7.06 14.34
C ASP A 224 -22.53 7.08 15.46
N ALA A 225 -21.46 7.88 15.26
CA ALA A 225 -20.32 7.89 16.14
C ALA A 225 -20.53 8.77 17.39
N SER A 226 -19.73 8.50 18.39
CA SER A 226 -19.51 9.34 19.55
C SER A 226 -18.04 9.26 19.94
N LYS A 227 -17.55 10.23 20.71
CA LYS A 227 -16.17 10.20 21.21
C LYS A 227 -15.84 8.88 21.93
N GLY A 228 -16.81 8.28 22.64
CA GLY A 228 -16.64 7.00 23.33
C GLY A 228 -16.33 5.82 22.39
N ILE A 229 -16.80 5.83 21.13
CA ILE A 229 -16.46 4.81 20.13
C ILE A 229 -14.98 4.93 19.77
N TYR A 230 -14.50 6.14 19.49
CA TYR A 230 -13.08 6.38 19.17
C TYR A 230 -12.17 6.06 20.35
N ASP A 231 -12.53 6.49 21.57
CA ASP A 231 -11.77 6.20 22.78
C ASP A 231 -11.66 4.67 23.01
N ASN A 232 -12.74 3.91 22.78
CA ASN A 232 -12.72 2.45 22.88
C ASN A 232 -11.80 1.81 21.84
N ILE A 233 -11.86 2.25 20.59
CA ILE A 233 -10.99 1.76 19.52
C ILE A 233 -9.52 2.06 19.85
N LEU A 234 -9.19 3.28 20.26
CA LEU A 234 -7.84 3.69 20.63
C LEU A 234 -7.29 2.85 21.79
N ASN A 235 -8.10 2.58 22.82
CA ASN A 235 -7.72 1.70 23.93
C ASN A 235 -7.43 0.26 23.47
N LYS A 236 -8.23 -0.28 22.54
CA LYS A 236 -7.99 -1.61 21.97
C LYS A 236 -6.69 -1.64 21.14
N LEU A 237 -6.42 -0.60 20.34
CA LEU A 237 -5.18 -0.47 19.57
C LEU A 237 -3.95 -0.37 20.48
N GLU A 238 -4.05 0.35 21.62
CA GLU A 238 -2.99 0.42 22.62
C GLU A 238 -2.70 -0.94 23.24
N GLN A 239 -3.74 -1.66 23.68
CA GLN A 239 -3.61 -2.99 24.30
C GLN A 239 -3.01 -4.03 23.34
N ASN A 240 -3.22 -3.86 22.03
CA ASN A 240 -2.74 -4.76 20.98
C ASN A 240 -1.52 -4.20 20.20
N HIS A 241 -0.88 -3.14 20.71
CA HIS A 241 0.22 -2.46 20.02
C HIS A 241 1.28 -3.42 19.47
N THR A 242 1.77 -4.34 20.30
CA THR A 242 2.80 -5.31 19.89
C THR A 242 2.33 -6.24 18.76
N ALA A 243 1.06 -6.68 18.79
CA ALA A 243 0.51 -7.51 17.73
C ALA A 243 0.47 -6.77 16.39
N HIS A 244 0.15 -5.48 16.42
CA HIS A 244 0.20 -4.63 15.23
C HIS A 244 1.63 -4.45 14.71
N ILE A 245 2.58 -4.08 15.57
CA ILE A 245 3.98 -3.88 15.19
C ILE A 245 4.56 -5.12 14.50
N ASN A 246 4.22 -6.33 14.96
CA ASN A 246 4.71 -7.59 14.39
C ASN A 246 4.32 -7.82 12.92
N VAL A 247 3.28 -7.15 12.43
CA VAL A 247 2.80 -7.29 11.03
C VAL A 247 2.91 -5.99 10.23
N TYR A 248 3.42 -4.92 10.83
CA TYR A 248 3.50 -3.59 10.22
C TYR A 248 4.77 -3.34 9.41
N GLY A 249 5.35 -4.39 8.87
CA GLY A 249 6.50 -4.34 7.96
C GLY A 249 7.81 -4.71 8.61
N GLN A 250 8.70 -5.30 7.80
CA GLN A 250 10.04 -5.68 8.23
C GLN A 250 10.90 -4.42 8.41
N ASP A 251 11.83 -4.44 9.40
CA ASP A 251 12.76 -3.34 9.70
C ASP A 251 12.11 -1.99 10.03
N ASN A 252 10.86 -1.99 10.50
CA ASN A 252 10.11 -0.79 10.83
C ASN A 252 10.66 -0.05 12.08
N ASP A 253 11.48 -0.72 12.90
CA ASP A 253 12.24 -0.12 13.99
C ASP A 253 13.21 0.96 13.51
N GLN A 254 13.71 0.84 12.28
CA GLN A 254 14.57 1.86 11.68
C GLN A 254 13.83 3.15 11.31
N ARG A 255 12.48 3.09 11.17
CA ARG A 255 11.61 4.22 10.88
C ARG A 255 10.95 4.78 12.14
N LEU A 256 10.39 3.92 13.00
CA LEU A 256 9.66 4.31 14.21
C LEU A 256 10.61 4.62 15.37
N THR A 257 11.26 5.76 15.33
CA THR A 257 12.34 6.15 16.25
C THR A 257 11.94 7.20 17.29
N GLY A 258 10.74 7.76 17.20
CA GLY A 258 10.30 8.93 17.98
C GLY A 258 10.78 10.26 17.40
N LEU A 259 11.40 10.23 16.22
CA LEU A 259 11.83 11.40 15.45
C LEU A 259 11.16 11.37 14.07
N HIS A 260 11.29 12.47 13.31
CA HIS A 260 10.79 12.53 11.93
C HIS A 260 9.30 12.17 11.80
N GLU A 261 8.46 12.79 12.63
CA GLU A 261 7.00 12.60 12.63
C GLU A 261 6.56 11.15 12.90
N THR A 262 7.32 10.41 13.73
CA THR A 262 6.96 9.08 14.20
C THR A 262 6.96 8.98 15.72
N ALA A 263 6.09 8.14 16.29
CA ALA A 263 6.27 7.64 17.65
C ALA A 263 7.39 6.58 17.69
N SER A 264 7.96 6.33 18.88
CA SER A 264 8.87 5.20 19.07
C SER A 264 8.13 3.88 18.89
N ILE A 265 8.81 2.87 18.31
CA ILE A 265 8.22 1.56 18.06
C ILE A 265 7.73 0.85 19.33
N ASP A 266 8.35 1.15 20.48
CA ASP A 266 8.04 0.54 21.77
C ASP A 266 6.90 1.25 22.52
N GLN A 267 6.36 2.34 21.98
CA GLN A 267 5.38 3.18 22.64
C GLN A 267 4.16 3.41 21.76
N PHE A 268 2.98 3.27 22.36
CA PHE A 268 1.73 3.68 21.74
C PHE A 268 1.37 5.09 22.20
N SER A 269 0.95 5.92 21.27
CA SER A 269 0.42 7.25 21.53
C SER A 269 -0.68 7.59 20.54
N TYR A 270 -1.56 8.51 20.89
CA TYR A 270 -2.53 9.08 19.95
C TYR A 270 -2.77 10.57 20.26
N GLY A 271 -3.20 11.31 19.26
CA GLY A 271 -3.48 12.74 19.44
C GLY A 271 -4.31 13.34 18.31
N GLU A 272 -5.03 14.41 18.66
CA GLU A 272 -5.82 15.20 17.70
C GLU A 272 -4.88 16.02 16.80
N GLY A 273 -4.88 15.72 15.48
CA GLY A 273 -4.00 16.37 14.51
C GLY A 273 -2.51 16.06 14.68
N ASP A 274 -2.13 15.22 15.63
CA ASP A 274 -0.73 14.94 15.99
C ASP A 274 -0.07 13.96 15.00
N ARG A 275 0.87 14.47 14.21
CA ARG A 275 1.65 13.67 13.25
C ARG A 275 2.80 12.89 13.90
N GLY A 276 3.15 13.18 15.14
CA GLY A 276 4.15 12.43 15.91
C GLY A 276 3.59 11.24 16.67
N ALA A 277 2.26 11.05 16.67
CA ALA A 277 1.61 9.97 17.39
C ALA A 277 1.58 8.66 16.58
N SER A 278 1.39 7.53 17.27
CA SER A 278 1.14 6.22 16.64
C SER A 278 -0.17 6.21 15.86
N VAL A 279 -1.22 6.80 16.44
CA VAL A 279 -2.53 6.95 15.80
C VAL A 279 -2.94 8.42 15.88
N ARG A 280 -3.20 9.00 14.72
CA ARG A 280 -3.68 10.37 14.60
C ARG A 280 -5.20 10.38 14.50
N ILE A 281 -5.83 11.28 15.24
CA ILE A 281 -7.24 11.61 15.07
C ILE A 281 -7.30 12.79 14.09
N PRO A 282 -7.81 12.59 12.86
CA PRO A 282 -7.82 13.66 11.87
C PRO A 282 -8.65 14.87 12.29
N PRO A 283 -8.27 16.10 11.86
CA PRO A 283 -9.03 17.31 12.20
C PRO A 283 -10.52 17.22 11.85
N GLN A 284 -10.88 16.59 10.72
CA GLN A 284 -12.27 16.41 10.30
C GLN A 284 -13.10 15.62 11.32
N THR A 285 -12.50 14.60 11.95
CA THR A 285 -13.14 13.81 13.01
C THR A 285 -13.40 14.68 14.24
N VAL A 286 -12.43 15.51 14.62
CA VAL A 286 -12.56 16.44 15.77
C VAL A 286 -13.58 17.54 15.47
N GLU A 287 -13.52 18.16 14.29
CA GLU A 287 -14.44 19.22 13.85
C GLU A 287 -15.90 18.75 13.76
N SER A 288 -16.11 17.47 13.41
CA SER A 288 -17.44 16.84 13.48
C SER A 288 -17.93 16.60 14.90
N ASN A 289 -17.15 16.94 15.92
CA ASN A 289 -17.38 16.57 17.31
C ASN A 289 -17.52 15.04 17.51
N TYR A 290 -16.70 14.27 16.76
CA TYR A 290 -16.68 12.81 16.77
C TYR A 290 -18.01 12.14 16.33
N THR A 291 -18.87 12.83 15.61
CA THR A 291 -20.13 12.26 15.10
C THR A 291 -19.93 11.49 13.80
N THR A 292 -18.86 11.79 13.07
CA THR A 292 -18.43 11.07 11.86
C THR A 292 -16.94 11.25 11.67
N GLY A 293 -16.26 10.27 11.07
CA GLY A 293 -14.84 10.39 10.74
C GLY A 293 -14.12 9.04 10.62
N TYR A 294 -12.81 9.10 10.80
CA TYR A 294 -11.90 7.97 10.70
C TYR A 294 -10.69 8.17 11.63
N LEU A 295 -9.84 7.15 11.74
CA LEU A 295 -8.54 7.20 12.41
C LEU A 295 -7.44 6.92 11.39
N GLU A 296 -6.27 7.50 11.60
CA GLU A 296 -5.06 7.28 10.81
C GLU A 296 -4.03 6.52 11.68
N ASP A 297 -3.81 5.24 11.37
CA ASP A 297 -2.71 4.48 11.96
C ASP A 297 -1.41 4.79 11.20
N ARG A 298 -0.47 5.44 11.86
CA ARG A 298 0.78 5.91 11.27
C ARG A 298 1.95 4.94 11.48
N ARG A 299 1.68 3.81 12.15
CA ARG A 299 2.70 2.80 12.48
C ARG A 299 3.15 1.92 11.31
N PRO A 300 2.30 1.56 10.32
CA PRO A 300 2.72 0.67 9.25
C PRO A 300 3.85 1.27 8.40
N ALA A 301 4.86 0.44 8.07
CA ALA A 301 5.91 0.77 7.13
C ALA A 301 5.45 0.63 5.68
N SER A 302 6.13 1.29 4.76
CA SER A 302 5.83 1.25 3.33
C SER A 302 5.88 -0.15 2.72
N ASN A 303 6.70 -1.07 3.26
CA ASN A 303 6.81 -2.46 2.83
C ASN A 303 5.80 -3.42 3.48
N ALA A 304 4.95 -2.94 4.38
CA ALA A 304 3.98 -3.79 5.05
C ALA A 304 2.97 -4.40 4.08
N ASN A 305 2.47 -5.59 4.43
CA ASN A 305 1.46 -6.28 3.63
C ASN A 305 0.07 -5.74 3.97
N PRO A 306 -0.68 -5.16 3.01
CA PRO A 306 -1.98 -4.55 3.27
C PRO A 306 -3.03 -5.54 3.79
N TYR A 307 -2.95 -6.82 3.43
CA TYR A 307 -3.87 -7.84 3.99
C TYR A 307 -3.65 -8.04 5.49
N ASP A 308 -2.39 -8.08 5.94
CA ASP A 308 -2.06 -8.19 7.36
C ASP A 308 -2.52 -6.96 8.14
N ILE A 309 -2.35 -5.77 7.55
CA ILE A 309 -2.79 -4.50 8.17
C ILE A 309 -4.30 -4.47 8.33
N THR A 310 -5.05 -4.70 7.27
CA THR A 310 -6.52 -4.65 7.34
C THR A 310 -7.05 -5.70 8.32
N LYS A 311 -6.49 -6.90 8.28
CA LYS A 311 -6.86 -8.00 9.17
C LYS A 311 -6.60 -7.64 10.64
N VAL A 312 -5.39 -7.21 11.01
CA VAL A 312 -5.05 -6.94 12.41
C VAL A 312 -5.84 -5.75 12.98
N ILE A 313 -6.12 -4.74 12.17
CA ILE A 313 -6.97 -3.61 12.58
C ILE A 313 -8.37 -4.11 12.89
N ILE A 314 -9.00 -4.88 11.99
CA ILE A 314 -10.36 -5.38 12.19
C ILE A 314 -10.42 -6.34 13.38
N ASP A 315 -9.50 -7.33 13.48
CA ASP A 315 -9.43 -8.27 14.60
C ASP A 315 -9.33 -7.57 15.95
N THR A 316 -8.70 -6.39 15.98
CA THR A 316 -8.51 -5.60 17.20
C THR A 316 -9.77 -4.82 17.57
N ILE A 317 -10.47 -4.24 16.62
CA ILE A 317 -11.54 -3.26 16.90
C ILE A 317 -12.93 -3.87 17.05
N ILE A 318 -13.12 -5.14 16.65
CA ILE A 318 -14.37 -5.90 16.80
C ILE A 318 -14.82 -6.02 18.26
#